data_f1c752513401eda0a7a100857e9e15a3
#
_entry.id   f1c752513401eda0a7a100857e9e15a3
#
_cell.length_a   1.000
_cell.length_b   1.000
_cell.length_c   1.000
_cell.angle_alpha   90.00
_cell.angle_beta   90.00
_cell.angle_gamma   90.00
#
_symmetry.space_group_name_H-M   'P 1'
#
loop_
_entity.id
_entity.type
_entity.pdbx_description
1 polymer ?
#
loop_
_entity_poly.entity_id
_entity_poly.type
_entity_poly.pdbx_seq_one_letter_code
_entity_poly.pdbx_strand_id
1 'polypeptide(L)'
;IMPFPYIFYAVMGNNDYMVGCNPSSVIAYEDSTLRHMYPTMAKVDTSWVDTSFVVNIEELLKLEPDVVFQWNYMTEEIEKMENAGLKVIALQYGTMDDLETWIRIISSLYQQEERGEELIDYFYAQVAEVSDRVATLNTSEFRSILQLSDNLKVAGQGFGYYLWDNSGAINPAADLSGEELNVDMEQIYLWNPEIIYIGNFTDLQPSDLLENKLEGQDWSLVRAVKEGEVYKIPIGGYRWDPPGVETPLTIKWMAKIQHPELFADMDMETELRDFYQEMYGFTLTDEMVVEILGDTQN
;
A
#
# COMPACT_ATOMS: atom_id res chain seq x y z
N ILE A 1 14.39 -0.22 4.10
CA ILE A 1 13.03 -0.21 4.68
C ILE A 1 12.00 -0.65 3.63
N MET A 2 10.85 -1.15 4.07
CA MET A 2 9.67 -1.35 3.22
C MET A 2 8.97 0.00 3.04
N PRO A 3 8.33 0.31 1.98
CA PRO A 3 8.15 -0.25 0.64
C PRO A 3 9.22 0.22 -0.36
N PHE A 4 10.37 0.60 0.12
CA PHE A 4 11.38 1.35 -0.63
C PHE A 4 11.84 0.68 -1.94
N PRO A 5 12.01 -0.66 -2.03
CA PRO A 5 12.51 -1.27 -3.26
C PRO A 5 11.65 -0.99 -4.49
N TYR A 6 10.33 -0.95 -4.34
CA TYR A 6 9.46 -0.72 -5.48
C TYR A 6 9.32 0.78 -5.84
N ILE A 7 9.38 1.67 -4.83
CA ILE A 7 9.48 3.12 -5.07
C ILE A 7 10.79 3.45 -5.77
N PHE A 8 11.88 2.83 -5.33
CA PHE A 8 13.18 2.95 -5.97
C PHE A 8 13.14 2.50 -7.44
N TYR A 9 12.47 1.38 -7.70
CA TYR A 9 12.27 0.88 -9.06
C TYR A 9 11.46 1.88 -9.92
N ALA A 10 10.42 2.49 -9.38
CA ALA A 10 9.61 3.48 -10.11
C ALA A 10 10.44 4.70 -10.56
N VAL A 11 11.36 5.16 -9.71
CA VAL A 11 12.25 6.29 -10.04
C VAL A 11 13.36 5.87 -10.99
N MET A 12 14.01 4.72 -10.74
CA MET A 12 15.27 4.33 -11.37
C MET A 12 15.11 3.34 -12.55
N GLY A 13 13.97 2.66 -12.67
CA GLY A 13 13.77 1.57 -13.62
C GLY A 13 14.57 0.30 -13.30
N ASN A 14 15.32 0.30 -12.19
CA ASN A 14 16.12 -0.84 -11.72
C ASN A 14 16.47 -0.65 -10.24
N ASN A 15 17.01 -1.69 -9.60
CA ASN A 15 17.51 -1.63 -8.22
C ASN A 15 19.03 -1.97 -8.12
N ASP A 16 19.80 -1.71 -9.16
CA ASP A 16 21.22 -2.10 -9.26
C ASP A 16 22.11 -1.46 -8.20
N TYR A 17 21.67 -0.32 -7.63
CA TYR A 17 22.35 0.36 -6.53
C TYR A 17 21.94 -0.12 -5.13
N MET A 18 20.99 -1.06 -5.04
CA MET A 18 20.52 -1.56 -3.76
C MET A 18 21.40 -2.71 -3.28
N VAL A 19 22.28 -2.44 -2.31
CA VAL A 19 23.21 -3.44 -1.75
C VAL A 19 22.58 -4.24 -0.62
N GLY A 20 21.55 -3.71 0.04
CA GLY A 20 20.85 -4.37 1.15
C GLY A 20 19.43 -3.86 1.34
N CYS A 21 18.53 -4.72 1.82
CA CYS A 21 17.17 -4.33 2.21
C CYS A 21 16.69 -5.06 3.46
N ASN A 22 15.56 -4.66 4.02
CA ASN A 22 14.92 -5.34 5.13
C ASN A 22 14.35 -6.70 4.67
N PRO A 23 14.44 -7.78 5.47
CA PRO A 23 13.88 -9.09 5.12
C PRO A 23 12.39 -9.03 4.74
N SER A 24 11.59 -8.19 5.40
CA SER A 24 10.19 -8.02 5.07
C SER A 24 9.96 -7.41 3.67
N SER A 25 10.96 -6.69 3.12
CA SER A 25 10.91 -6.22 1.73
C SER A 25 11.05 -7.37 0.74
N VAL A 26 11.87 -8.38 1.06
CA VAL A 26 12.00 -9.60 0.23
C VAL A 26 10.74 -10.45 0.29
N ILE A 27 10.14 -10.61 1.48
CA ILE A 27 8.85 -11.30 1.62
C ILE A 27 7.79 -10.60 0.77
N ALA A 28 7.65 -9.29 0.90
CA ALA A 28 6.70 -8.53 0.10
C ALA A 28 6.99 -8.59 -1.42
N TYR A 29 8.26 -8.65 -1.81
CA TYR A 29 8.69 -8.84 -3.19
C TYR A 29 8.25 -10.21 -3.74
N GLU A 30 8.40 -11.29 -2.97
CA GLU A 30 8.02 -12.64 -3.40
C GLU A 30 6.52 -12.75 -3.68
N ASP A 31 5.69 -12.00 -2.95
CA ASP A 31 4.23 -11.95 -3.10
C ASP A 31 3.75 -10.91 -4.14
N SER A 32 4.67 -10.16 -4.76
CA SER A 32 4.33 -9.02 -5.61
C SER A 32 4.77 -9.18 -7.07
N THR A 33 4.19 -8.37 -7.96
CA THR A 33 4.58 -8.30 -9.37
C THR A 33 6.03 -7.83 -9.57
N LEU A 34 6.62 -7.16 -8.56
CA LEU A 34 8.01 -6.71 -8.62
C LEU A 34 9.00 -7.86 -8.88
N ARG A 35 8.69 -9.10 -8.44
CA ARG A 35 9.52 -10.29 -8.73
C ARG A 35 9.68 -10.57 -10.22
N HIS A 36 8.70 -10.21 -11.03
CA HIS A 36 8.74 -10.34 -12.48
C HIS A 36 9.44 -9.15 -13.16
N MET A 37 9.26 -7.95 -12.59
CA MET A 37 9.86 -6.72 -13.08
C MET A 37 11.36 -6.68 -12.79
N TYR A 38 11.78 -7.16 -11.61
CA TYR A 38 13.16 -7.10 -11.14
C TYR A 38 13.63 -8.39 -10.44
N PRO A 39 13.85 -9.49 -11.18
CA PRO A 39 14.17 -10.81 -10.60
C PRO A 39 15.47 -10.86 -9.76
N THR A 40 16.42 -9.94 -10.00
CA THR A 40 17.70 -9.89 -9.28
C THR A 40 17.58 -9.39 -7.86
N MET A 41 16.47 -8.75 -7.48
CA MET A 41 16.22 -8.30 -6.13
C MET A 41 16.22 -9.43 -5.10
N ALA A 42 15.86 -10.65 -5.49
CA ALA A 42 15.92 -11.83 -4.61
C ALA A 42 17.33 -12.13 -4.05
N LYS A 43 18.39 -11.48 -4.59
CA LYS A 43 19.77 -11.66 -4.18
C LYS A 43 20.30 -10.50 -3.32
N VAL A 44 19.48 -9.49 -3.05
CA VAL A 44 19.87 -8.36 -2.21
C VAL A 44 20.08 -8.84 -0.77
N ASP A 45 21.14 -8.40 -0.14
CA ASP A 45 21.50 -8.84 1.21
C ASP A 45 20.50 -8.35 2.25
N THR A 46 20.08 -9.24 3.14
CA THR A 46 19.15 -8.95 4.24
C THR A 46 19.75 -9.23 5.62
N SER A 47 21.02 -9.64 5.70
CA SER A 47 21.65 -10.08 6.95
C SER A 47 21.95 -8.94 7.93
N TRP A 48 21.97 -7.71 7.45
CA TRP A 48 22.36 -6.52 8.19
C TRP A 48 21.26 -5.93 9.09
N VAL A 49 20.00 -6.38 8.94
CA VAL A 49 18.84 -5.86 9.69
C VAL A 49 17.81 -6.96 9.89
N ASP A 50 17.09 -6.96 11.00
CA ASP A 50 15.95 -7.87 11.20
C ASP A 50 14.62 -7.25 10.81
N THR A 51 13.54 -8.02 10.93
CA THR A 51 12.18 -7.58 10.60
C THR A 51 11.66 -6.46 11.50
N SER A 52 12.26 -6.27 12.68
CA SER A 52 11.96 -5.18 13.62
C SER A 52 12.84 -3.95 13.41
N PHE A 53 13.60 -3.90 12.32
CA PHE A 53 14.54 -2.83 11.93
C PHE A 53 15.74 -2.67 12.87
N VAL A 54 16.06 -3.66 13.68
CA VAL A 54 17.26 -3.68 14.52
C VAL A 54 18.49 -4.02 13.65
N VAL A 55 19.50 -3.16 13.70
CA VAL A 55 20.64 -3.20 12.77
C VAL A 55 21.82 -3.99 13.34
N ASN A 56 22.38 -4.88 12.51
CA ASN A 56 23.67 -5.49 12.72
C ASN A 56 24.76 -4.65 12.01
N ILE A 57 25.46 -3.82 12.77
CA ILE A 57 26.46 -2.89 12.25
C ILE A 57 27.62 -3.61 11.53
N GLU A 58 28.05 -4.77 12.01
CA GLU A 58 29.17 -5.52 11.42
C GLU A 58 28.81 -6.03 10.02
N GLU A 59 27.58 -6.55 9.84
CA GLU A 59 27.09 -6.99 8.54
C GLU A 59 26.82 -5.80 7.61
N LEU A 60 26.25 -4.72 8.14
CA LEU A 60 26.00 -3.50 7.36
C LEU A 60 27.28 -2.89 6.81
N LEU A 61 28.34 -2.81 7.61
CA LEU A 61 29.64 -2.27 7.17
C LEU A 61 30.29 -3.10 6.05
N LYS A 62 30.04 -4.43 6.00
CA LYS A 62 30.54 -5.29 4.91
C LYS A 62 29.91 -4.98 3.55
N LEU A 63 28.72 -4.40 3.54
CA LEU A 63 28.03 -3.99 2.32
C LEU A 63 28.58 -2.69 1.74
N GLU A 64 29.41 -1.94 2.50
CA GLU A 64 29.98 -0.66 2.11
C GLU A 64 28.97 0.33 1.54
N PRO A 65 27.80 0.57 2.19
CA PRO A 65 26.78 1.43 1.63
C PRO A 65 27.20 2.90 1.64
N ASP A 66 26.89 3.63 0.55
CA ASP A 66 27.09 5.09 0.50
C ASP A 66 26.09 5.83 1.41
N VAL A 67 24.87 5.27 1.56
CA VAL A 67 23.78 5.81 2.37
C VAL A 67 22.87 4.69 2.87
N VAL A 68 22.31 4.86 4.06
CA VAL A 68 21.32 3.93 4.65
C VAL A 68 20.01 4.69 4.87
N PHE A 69 18.89 4.09 4.49
CA PHE A 69 17.56 4.62 4.78
C PHE A 69 16.98 3.93 6.01
N GLN A 70 16.50 4.71 6.98
CA GLN A 70 15.86 4.19 8.19
C GLN A 70 14.64 5.05 8.55
N TRP A 71 13.70 4.47 9.29
CA TRP A 71 12.57 5.21 9.83
C TRP A 71 13.03 6.19 10.92
N ASN A 72 12.52 7.40 10.92
CA ASN A 72 12.93 8.47 11.83
C ASN A 72 12.65 8.17 13.32
N TYR A 73 11.71 7.29 13.61
CA TYR A 73 11.41 6.86 14.98
C TYR A 73 12.38 5.82 15.53
N MET A 74 13.25 5.22 14.67
CA MET A 74 14.29 4.27 15.05
C MET A 74 15.57 4.98 15.50
N THR A 75 15.44 5.90 16.45
CA THR A 75 16.52 6.84 16.85
C THR A 75 17.76 6.14 17.35
N GLU A 76 17.63 5.07 18.15
CA GLU A 76 18.77 4.30 18.66
C GLU A 76 19.56 3.61 17.54
N GLU A 77 18.85 3.08 16.53
CA GLU A 77 19.50 2.42 15.38
C GLU A 77 20.19 3.44 14.48
N ILE A 78 19.58 4.63 14.31
CA ILE A 78 20.20 5.75 13.58
C ILE A 78 21.50 6.17 14.26
N GLU A 79 21.49 6.40 15.57
CA GLU A 79 22.68 6.76 16.35
C GLU A 79 23.80 5.69 16.25
N LYS A 80 23.45 4.40 16.29
CA LYS A 80 24.43 3.31 16.13
C LYS A 80 25.11 3.36 14.76
N MET A 81 24.33 3.57 13.69
CA MET A 81 24.86 3.66 12.32
C MET A 81 25.74 4.90 12.12
N GLU A 82 25.30 6.07 12.59
CA GLU A 82 26.08 7.31 12.52
C GLU A 82 27.38 7.23 13.32
N ASN A 83 27.36 6.63 14.53
CA ASN A 83 28.57 6.39 15.33
C ASN A 83 29.55 5.41 14.65
N ALA A 84 29.07 4.54 13.78
CA ALA A 84 29.89 3.68 12.93
C ALA A 84 30.42 4.38 11.67
N GLY A 85 30.08 5.67 11.47
CA GLY A 85 30.56 6.49 10.34
C GLY A 85 29.66 6.38 9.08
N LEU A 86 28.49 5.77 9.19
CA LEU A 86 27.54 5.65 8.09
C LEU A 86 26.70 6.93 7.93
N LYS A 87 26.30 7.24 6.71
CA LYS A 87 25.35 8.32 6.43
C LYS A 87 23.94 7.73 6.47
N VAL A 88 23.07 8.32 7.28
CA VAL A 88 21.69 7.85 7.42
C VAL A 88 20.72 8.93 6.94
N ILE A 89 19.76 8.52 6.12
CA ILE A 89 18.58 9.33 5.76
C ILE A 89 17.41 8.79 6.57
N ALA A 90 16.94 9.61 7.51
CA ALA A 90 15.80 9.29 8.35
C ALA A 90 14.50 9.70 7.64
N LEU A 91 13.61 8.74 7.39
CA LEU A 91 12.36 8.96 6.67
C LEU A 91 11.18 8.94 7.64
N GLN A 92 10.26 9.87 7.45
CA GLN A 92 8.96 9.85 8.10
C GLN A 92 7.99 8.98 7.30
N TYR A 93 7.04 8.34 7.98
CA TYR A 93 6.00 7.52 7.38
C TYR A 93 4.62 8.01 7.83
N GLY A 94 3.66 7.99 6.93
CA GLY A 94 2.23 8.10 7.28
C GLY A 94 1.39 8.96 6.34
N THR A 95 1.98 9.76 5.44
CA THR A 95 1.23 10.67 4.57
C THR A 95 1.68 10.61 3.11
N MET A 96 0.88 11.24 2.24
CA MET A 96 1.28 11.41 0.83
C MET A 96 2.46 12.37 0.67
N ASP A 97 2.55 13.41 1.50
CA ASP A 97 3.70 14.32 1.51
C ASP A 97 5.01 13.60 1.85
N ASP A 98 4.91 12.57 2.72
CA ASP A 98 6.07 11.71 3.02
C ASP A 98 6.48 10.90 1.78
N LEU A 99 5.53 10.32 1.04
CA LEU A 99 5.82 9.59 -0.21
C LEU A 99 6.47 10.50 -1.26
N GLU A 100 5.95 11.71 -1.47
CA GLU A 100 6.58 12.70 -2.36
C GLU A 100 8.02 12.98 -1.93
N THR A 101 8.23 13.19 -0.63
CA THR A 101 9.56 13.43 -0.05
C THR A 101 10.49 12.26 -0.36
N TRP A 102 10.03 11.01 -0.25
CA TRP A 102 10.84 9.83 -0.58
C TRP A 102 11.21 9.79 -2.06
N ILE A 103 10.25 10.06 -2.94
CA ILE A 103 10.50 10.11 -4.39
C ILE A 103 11.55 11.20 -4.70
N ARG A 104 11.41 12.42 -4.14
CA ARG A 104 12.35 13.52 -4.34
C ARG A 104 13.74 13.21 -3.78
N ILE A 105 13.84 12.55 -2.62
CA ILE A 105 15.13 12.13 -2.05
C ILE A 105 15.82 11.12 -2.98
N ILE A 106 15.10 10.07 -3.41
CA ILE A 106 15.67 9.07 -4.31
C ILE A 106 16.10 9.72 -5.63
N SER A 107 15.22 10.48 -6.27
CA SER A 107 15.52 11.12 -7.55
C SER A 107 16.71 12.08 -7.46
N SER A 108 16.83 12.85 -6.38
CA SER A 108 17.97 13.76 -6.16
C SER A 108 19.27 13.01 -5.94
N LEU A 109 19.28 11.90 -5.19
CA LEU A 109 20.48 11.08 -4.97
C LEU A 109 21.07 10.54 -6.28
N TYR A 110 20.22 10.25 -7.25
CA TYR A 110 20.60 9.62 -8.53
C TYR A 110 20.48 10.56 -9.73
N GLN A 111 20.31 11.87 -9.51
CA GLN A 111 20.20 12.88 -10.58
C GLN A 111 19.06 12.56 -11.57
N GLN A 112 17.92 12.16 -11.02
CA GLN A 112 16.68 11.82 -11.74
C GLN A 112 15.52 12.75 -11.32
N GLU A 113 15.82 14.01 -10.99
CA GLU A 113 14.85 14.96 -10.44
C GLU A 113 13.66 15.17 -11.38
N GLU A 114 13.91 15.23 -12.71
CA GLU A 114 12.85 15.35 -13.71
C GLU A 114 11.90 14.16 -13.64
N ARG A 115 12.45 12.93 -13.57
CA ARG A 115 11.65 11.71 -13.42
C ARG A 115 10.87 11.70 -12.10
N GLY A 116 11.47 12.16 -11.02
CA GLY A 116 10.78 12.27 -9.72
C GLY A 116 9.53 13.16 -9.78
N GLU A 117 9.64 14.35 -10.39
CA GLU A 117 8.50 15.24 -10.56
C GLU A 117 7.47 14.70 -11.56
N GLU A 118 7.88 14.06 -12.67
CA GLU A 118 6.95 13.37 -13.58
C GLU A 118 6.10 12.32 -12.87
N LEU A 119 6.70 11.52 -11.99
CA LEU A 119 5.98 10.50 -11.21
C LEU A 119 4.96 11.14 -10.26
N ILE A 120 5.33 12.23 -9.59
CA ILE A 120 4.45 12.96 -8.68
C ILE A 120 3.30 13.62 -9.44
N ASP A 121 3.59 14.29 -10.56
CA ASP A 121 2.56 14.93 -11.40
C ASP A 121 1.57 13.89 -11.95
N TYR A 122 2.08 12.77 -12.46
CA TYR A 122 1.25 11.66 -12.95
C TYR A 122 0.36 11.10 -11.84
N PHE A 123 0.95 10.86 -10.66
CA PHE A 123 0.23 10.38 -9.49
C PHE A 123 -0.99 11.25 -9.17
N TYR A 124 -0.78 12.57 -9.02
CA TYR A 124 -1.88 13.47 -8.67
C TYR A 124 -2.90 13.64 -9.79
N ALA A 125 -2.47 13.57 -11.05
CA ALA A 125 -3.41 13.57 -12.18
C ALA A 125 -4.35 12.36 -12.14
N GLN A 126 -3.82 11.16 -11.82
CA GLN A 126 -4.62 9.94 -11.69
C GLN A 126 -5.58 9.99 -10.49
N VAL A 127 -5.15 10.56 -9.36
CA VAL A 127 -6.04 10.76 -8.19
C VAL A 127 -7.13 11.77 -8.51
N ALA A 128 -6.79 12.90 -9.15
CA ALA A 128 -7.76 13.95 -9.52
C ALA A 128 -8.85 13.42 -10.45
N GLU A 129 -8.53 12.52 -11.38
CA GLU A 129 -9.50 11.88 -12.26
C GLU A 129 -10.66 11.23 -11.48
N VAL A 130 -10.36 10.59 -10.35
CA VAL A 130 -11.36 9.95 -9.48
C VAL A 130 -12.01 10.97 -8.57
N SER A 131 -11.23 11.76 -7.84
CA SER A 131 -11.74 12.69 -6.83
C SER A 131 -12.64 13.78 -7.43
N ASP A 132 -12.37 14.25 -8.65
CA ASP A 132 -13.24 15.21 -9.37
C ASP A 132 -14.61 14.59 -9.72
N ARG A 133 -14.65 13.31 -10.08
CA ARG A 133 -15.93 12.59 -10.30
C ARG A 133 -16.67 12.39 -8.99
N VAL A 134 -15.99 11.94 -7.94
CA VAL A 134 -16.54 11.75 -6.59
C VAL A 134 -17.10 13.06 -6.03
N ALA A 135 -16.43 14.19 -6.26
CA ALA A 135 -16.87 15.51 -5.82
C ALA A 135 -18.23 15.95 -6.44
N THR A 136 -18.73 15.26 -7.46
CA THR A 136 -20.08 15.50 -8.02
C THR A 136 -21.18 14.86 -7.19
N LEU A 137 -20.86 13.92 -6.31
CA LEU A 137 -21.80 13.23 -5.42
C LEU A 137 -22.07 14.04 -4.16
N ASN A 138 -23.27 13.83 -3.56
CA ASN A 138 -23.50 14.28 -2.20
C ASN A 138 -22.93 13.25 -1.22
N THR A 139 -22.54 13.68 -0.04
CA THR A 139 -22.01 12.76 0.99
C THR A 139 -23.01 11.68 1.43
N SER A 140 -24.31 11.90 1.22
CA SER A 140 -25.35 10.89 1.46
C SER A 140 -25.36 9.74 0.44
N GLU A 141 -24.61 9.88 -0.65
CA GLU A 141 -24.41 8.86 -1.68
C GLU A 141 -23.12 8.06 -1.45
N PHE A 142 -22.31 8.48 -0.46
CA PHE A 142 -21.10 7.76 -0.08
C PHE A 142 -21.45 6.47 0.67
N ARG A 143 -20.81 5.37 0.29
CA ARG A 143 -21.00 4.09 0.96
C ARG A 143 -20.18 4.02 2.25
N SER A 144 -20.77 3.40 3.28
CA SER A 144 -20.07 3.12 4.53
C SER A 144 -19.11 1.95 4.35
N ILE A 145 -17.82 2.18 4.62
CA ILE A 145 -16.79 1.13 4.50
C ILE A 145 -16.12 0.87 5.85
N LEU A 146 -15.53 -0.30 6.01
CA LEU A 146 -14.63 -0.61 7.11
C LEU A 146 -13.37 -1.27 6.54
N GLN A 147 -12.21 -0.80 6.98
CA GLN A 147 -10.95 -1.46 6.65
C GLN A 147 -10.46 -2.25 7.86
N LEU A 148 -10.30 -3.56 7.68
CA LEU A 148 -9.70 -4.46 8.66
C LEU A 148 -8.20 -4.58 8.41
N SER A 149 -7.38 -4.19 9.39
CA SER A 149 -5.93 -4.43 9.38
C SER A 149 -5.60 -5.85 9.87
N ASP A 150 -6.46 -6.41 10.71
CA ASP A 150 -6.41 -7.79 11.19
C ASP A 150 -7.78 -8.21 11.75
N ASN A 151 -7.90 -9.42 12.31
CA ASN A 151 -9.13 -9.88 12.95
C ASN A 151 -9.52 -8.94 14.11
N LEU A 152 -10.73 -8.33 14.01
CA LEU A 152 -11.23 -7.32 14.94
C LEU A 152 -10.27 -6.14 15.19
N LYS A 153 -9.41 -5.85 14.23
CA LYS A 153 -8.61 -4.64 14.18
C LYS A 153 -9.01 -3.79 12.98
N VAL A 154 -9.29 -2.54 13.20
CA VAL A 154 -9.78 -1.61 12.18
C VAL A 154 -8.84 -0.43 12.01
N ALA A 155 -8.77 0.07 10.78
CA ALA A 155 -8.13 1.34 10.50
C ALA A 155 -9.09 2.51 10.80
N GLY A 156 -8.65 3.41 11.68
CA GLY A 156 -9.29 4.70 11.93
C GLY A 156 -8.59 5.82 11.17
N GLN A 157 -8.13 6.86 11.90
CA GLN A 157 -7.33 7.93 11.32
C GLN A 157 -5.96 7.41 10.88
N GLY A 158 -5.48 7.89 9.73
CA GLY A 158 -4.19 7.52 9.15
C GLY A 158 -4.21 7.67 7.63
N PHE A 159 -3.30 7.00 6.94
CA PHE A 159 -3.23 7.04 5.48
C PHE A 159 -4.53 6.54 4.81
N GLY A 160 -5.21 5.57 5.39
CA GLY A 160 -6.51 5.09 4.90
C GLY A 160 -7.51 6.22 4.63
N TYR A 161 -7.50 7.30 5.44
CA TYR A 161 -8.37 8.45 5.22
C TYR A 161 -8.18 9.06 3.83
N TYR A 162 -6.94 9.18 3.36
CA TYR A 162 -6.65 9.67 2.00
C TYR A 162 -7.31 8.81 0.92
N LEU A 163 -7.28 7.49 1.08
CA LEU A 163 -7.90 6.56 0.14
C LEU A 163 -9.43 6.74 0.10
N TRP A 164 -10.06 6.79 1.28
CA TRP A 164 -11.53 6.86 1.39
C TRP A 164 -12.09 8.20 0.94
N ASP A 165 -11.41 9.28 1.31
CA ASP A 165 -11.83 10.64 0.92
C ASP A 165 -11.79 10.79 -0.60
N ASN A 166 -10.72 10.35 -1.25
CA ASN A 166 -10.57 10.44 -2.70
C ASN A 166 -11.43 9.41 -3.48
N SER A 167 -11.82 8.30 -2.87
CA SER A 167 -12.69 7.29 -3.51
C SER A 167 -14.17 7.45 -3.20
N GLY A 168 -14.55 8.37 -2.31
CA GLY A 168 -15.94 8.69 -1.99
C GLY A 168 -16.59 7.73 -1.00
N ALA A 169 -15.92 7.41 0.10
CA ALA A 169 -16.46 6.55 1.14
C ALA A 169 -16.48 7.21 2.53
N ILE A 170 -17.31 6.67 3.40
CA ILE A 170 -17.35 7.04 4.82
C ILE A 170 -16.86 5.86 5.65
N ASN A 171 -15.78 6.06 6.43
CA ASN A 171 -15.37 5.09 7.42
C ASN A 171 -15.97 5.47 8.80
N PRO A 172 -16.86 4.65 9.37
CA PRO A 172 -17.45 4.93 10.70
C PRO A 172 -16.43 4.87 11.84
N ALA A 173 -15.24 4.30 11.61
CA ALA A 173 -14.11 4.32 12.54
C ALA A 173 -13.21 5.56 12.40
N ALA A 174 -13.50 6.49 11.46
CA ALA A 174 -12.62 7.63 11.14
C ALA A 174 -12.38 8.59 12.34
N ASP A 175 -13.28 8.65 13.31
CA ASP A 175 -13.09 9.47 14.51
C ASP A 175 -12.13 8.82 15.54
N LEU A 176 -11.76 7.56 15.33
CA LEU A 176 -10.83 6.84 16.18
C LEU A 176 -9.39 7.10 15.73
N SER A 177 -8.50 7.43 16.67
CA SER A 177 -7.09 7.70 16.34
C SER A 177 -6.29 6.40 16.29
N GLY A 178 -5.70 6.09 15.11
CA GLY A 178 -4.80 4.97 14.90
C GLY A 178 -5.18 4.11 13.70
N GLU A 179 -4.24 3.28 13.27
CA GLU A 179 -4.36 2.40 12.09
C GLU A 179 -4.63 0.93 12.48
N GLU A 180 -4.48 0.58 13.78
CA GLU A 180 -4.71 -0.77 14.31
C GLU A 180 -5.51 -0.69 15.62
N LEU A 181 -6.79 -0.45 15.52
CA LEU A 181 -7.67 -0.27 16.66
C LEU A 181 -8.46 -1.55 16.95
N ASN A 182 -8.30 -2.11 18.15
CA ASN A 182 -9.09 -3.25 18.56
C ASN A 182 -10.55 -2.85 18.77
N VAL A 183 -11.45 -3.62 18.18
CA VAL A 183 -12.90 -3.48 18.30
C VAL A 183 -13.52 -4.84 18.64
N ASP A 184 -14.79 -4.85 19.01
CA ASP A 184 -15.58 -6.05 19.21
C ASP A 184 -16.70 -6.17 18.16
N MET A 185 -17.37 -7.33 18.15
CA MET A 185 -18.47 -7.55 17.22
C MET A 185 -19.67 -6.63 17.47
N GLU A 186 -19.88 -6.16 18.70
CA GLU A 186 -20.97 -5.21 19.02
C GLU A 186 -20.72 -3.88 18.30
N GLN A 187 -19.47 -3.42 18.30
CA GLN A 187 -19.08 -2.20 17.58
C GLN A 187 -19.21 -2.39 16.07
N ILE A 188 -18.80 -3.56 15.51
CA ILE A 188 -18.98 -3.89 14.09
C ILE A 188 -20.47 -3.86 13.72
N TYR A 189 -21.35 -4.47 14.54
CA TYR A 189 -22.80 -4.47 14.31
C TYR A 189 -23.40 -3.07 14.37
N LEU A 190 -22.89 -2.20 15.27
CA LEU A 190 -23.35 -0.81 15.37
C LEU A 190 -22.98 -0.03 14.09
N TRP A 191 -21.79 -0.19 13.57
CA TRP A 191 -21.34 0.45 12.33
C TRP A 191 -22.02 -0.15 11.09
N ASN A 192 -22.21 -1.47 11.10
CA ASN A 192 -22.85 -2.25 10.03
C ASN A 192 -22.45 -1.80 8.62
N PRO A 193 -21.14 -1.86 8.28
CA PRO A 193 -20.61 -1.32 7.04
C PRO A 193 -21.21 -2.00 5.81
N GLU A 194 -21.28 -1.24 4.71
CA GLU A 194 -21.76 -1.73 3.41
C GLU A 194 -20.67 -2.46 2.63
N ILE A 195 -19.39 -2.11 2.89
CA ILE A 195 -18.23 -2.74 2.27
C ILE A 195 -17.17 -2.99 3.36
N ILE A 196 -16.48 -4.11 3.26
CA ILE A 196 -15.30 -4.40 4.10
C ILE A 196 -14.09 -4.60 3.19
N TYR A 197 -13.02 -3.83 3.43
CA TYR A 197 -11.72 -4.04 2.85
C TYR A 197 -10.80 -4.72 3.87
N ILE A 198 -10.06 -5.75 3.47
CA ILE A 198 -9.08 -6.46 4.30
C ILE A 198 -7.68 -6.09 3.80
N GLY A 199 -6.84 -5.54 4.68
CA GLY A 199 -5.47 -5.14 4.39
C GLY A 199 -4.51 -6.31 4.18
N ASN A 200 -3.29 -6.03 3.75
CA ASN A 200 -2.31 -7.03 3.32
C ASN A 200 -1.26 -7.39 4.39
N PHE A 201 -1.41 -6.88 5.61
CA PHE A 201 -0.54 -7.23 6.74
C PHE A 201 -1.13 -8.31 7.65
N THR A 202 -2.16 -9.03 7.18
CA THR A 202 -2.85 -10.10 7.87
C THR A 202 -3.13 -11.27 6.93
N ASP A 203 -3.19 -12.48 7.48
CA ASP A 203 -3.59 -13.68 6.75
C ASP A 203 -5.11 -13.76 6.54
N LEU A 204 -5.88 -12.87 7.16
CA LEU A 204 -7.34 -12.81 7.05
C LEU A 204 -7.79 -12.71 5.59
N GLN A 205 -8.75 -13.54 5.18
CA GLN A 205 -9.27 -13.59 3.84
C GLN A 205 -10.77 -13.25 3.80
N PRO A 206 -11.30 -12.74 2.68
CA PRO A 206 -12.74 -12.51 2.51
C PRO A 206 -13.59 -13.74 2.88
N SER A 207 -13.14 -14.94 2.52
CA SER A 207 -13.85 -16.19 2.83
C SER A 207 -14.00 -16.47 4.34
N ASP A 208 -13.12 -15.92 5.18
CA ASP A 208 -13.21 -16.13 6.63
C ASP A 208 -14.42 -15.40 7.21
N LEU A 209 -14.76 -14.23 6.66
CA LEU A 209 -15.96 -13.47 7.03
C LEU A 209 -17.21 -14.00 6.31
N LEU A 210 -17.12 -14.18 4.98
CA LEU A 210 -18.25 -14.59 4.14
C LEU A 210 -18.79 -15.98 4.53
N GLU A 211 -17.93 -16.90 4.91
CA GLU A 211 -18.30 -18.25 5.35
C GLU A 211 -18.39 -18.37 6.88
N ASN A 212 -18.27 -17.24 7.61
CA ASN A 212 -18.37 -17.14 9.07
C ASN A 212 -17.46 -18.16 9.81
N LYS A 213 -16.18 -18.23 9.41
CA LYS A 213 -15.21 -19.22 9.90
C LYS A 213 -14.54 -18.82 11.22
N LEU A 214 -14.66 -17.56 11.65
CA LEU A 214 -13.95 -17.04 12.81
C LEU A 214 -14.65 -17.40 14.12
N GLU A 215 -13.98 -18.19 14.96
CA GLU A 215 -14.54 -18.72 16.20
C GLU A 215 -14.95 -17.58 17.16
N GLY A 216 -16.15 -17.68 17.71
CA GLY A 216 -16.70 -16.70 18.67
C GLY A 216 -17.20 -15.41 18.04
N GLN A 217 -17.25 -15.30 16.71
CA GLN A 217 -17.72 -14.13 15.95
C GLN A 217 -18.86 -14.54 15.02
N ASP A 218 -19.85 -13.68 14.85
CA ASP A 218 -20.94 -13.91 13.90
C ASP A 218 -21.00 -12.77 12.85
N TRP A 219 -20.21 -12.92 11.81
CA TRP A 219 -20.13 -11.98 10.69
C TRP A 219 -21.37 -12.02 9.79
N SER A 220 -22.17 -13.09 9.86
CA SER A 220 -23.38 -13.25 9.02
C SER A 220 -24.43 -12.17 9.25
N LEU A 221 -24.34 -11.41 10.35
CA LEU A 221 -25.24 -10.30 10.67
C LEU A 221 -24.81 -8.98 10.04
N VAL A 222 -23.57 -8.85 9.58
CA VAL A 222 -23.01 -7.63 8.99
C VAL A 222 -23.49 -7.46 7.55
N ARG A 223 -23.86 -6.22 7.18
CA ARG A 223 -24.42 -5.92 5.85
C ARG A 223 -23.44 -6.29 4.72
N ALA A 224 -22.19 -5.90 4.80
CA ALA A 224 -21.17 -6.23 3.81
C ALA A 224 -21.06 -7.74 3.55
N VAL A 225 -21.12 -8.54 4.61
CA VAL A 225 -21.06 -10.02 4.50
C VAL A 225 -22.32 -10.59 3.86
N LYS A 226 -23.51 -10.08 4.22
CA LYS A 226 -24.78 -10.52 3.61
C LYS A 226 -24.86 -10.23 2.12
N GLU A 227 -24.28 -9.10 1.71
CA GLU A 227 -24.30 -8.60 0.32
C GLU A 227 -23.11 -9.12 -0.50
N GLY A 228 -22.12 -9.82 0.15
CA GLY A 228 -20.93 -10.33 -0.51
C GLY A 228 -19.84 -9.26 -0.76
N GLU A 229 -19.99 -8.09 -0.14
CA GLU A 229 -19.13 -6.91 -0.34
C GLU A 229 -17.90 -6.93 0.59
N VAL A 230 -17.13 -7.99 0.54
CA VAL A 230 -15.90 -8.18 1.33
C VAL A 230 -14.75 -8.43 0.38
N TYR A 231 -13.73 -7.58 0.42
CA TYR A 231 -12.65 -7.57 -0.54
C TYR A 231 -11.28 -7.61 0.14
N LYS A 232 -10.34 -8.37 -0.42
CA LYS A 232 -8.92 -8.26 -0.10
C LYS A 232 -8.34 -7.12 -0.92
N ILE A 233 -7.61 -6.20 -0.28
CA ILE A 233 -6.90 -5.14 -1.00
C ILE A 233 -5.83 -5.78 -1.89
N PRO A 234 -5.69 -5.37 -3.16
CA PRO A 234 -4.74 -5.97 -4.09
C PRO A 234 -3.27 -5.82 -3.68
N ILE A 235 -2.43 -6.68 -4.27
CA ILE A 235 -0.97 -6.56 -4.24
C ILE A 235 -0.49 -6.43 -5.68
N GLY A 236 0.09 -5.28 -6.00
CA GLY A 236 0.73 -5.01 -7.29
C GLY A 236 2.24 -5.18 -7.22
N GLY A 237 3.00 -4.15 -7.54
CA GLY A 237 4.45 -4.09 -7.30
C GLY A 237 4.77 -4.08 -5.80
N TYR A 238 3.80 -3.64 -5.00
CA TYR A 238 3.77 -3.75 -3.54
C TYR A 238 2.32 -3.87 -3.07
N ARG A 239 2.09 -3.93 -1.77
CA ARG A 239 0.76 -3.85 -1.14
C ARG A 239 0.12 -2.49 -1.42
N TRP A 240 -1.19 -2.47 -1.69
CA TRP A 240 -1.91 -1.24 -2.03
C TRP A 240 -2.47 -0.48 -0.82
N ASP A 241 -2.45 -1.07 0.37
CA ASP A 241 -2.95 -0.46 1.59
C ASP A 241 -2.02 0.61 2.23
N PRO A 242 -0.65 0.54 2.17
CA PRO A 242 0.19 1.64 2.62
C PRO A 242 0.44 2.70 1.53
N PRO A 243 0.96 3.91 1.90
CA PRO A 243 1.38 4.89 0.91
C PRO A 243 2.37 4.31 -0.09
N GLY A 244 2.10 4.51 -1.37
CA GLY A 244 2.94 4.00 -2.42
C GLY A 244 2.62 4.58 -3.79
N VAL A 245 3.50 4.35 -4.77
CA VAL A 245 3.30 4.87 -6.13
C VAL A 245 2.07 4.29 -6.82
N GLU A 246 1.54 3.14 -6.35
CA GLU A 246 0.31 2.52 -6.85
C GLU A 246 -0.96 2.98 -6.12
N THR A 247 -0.87 3.93 -5.18
CA THR A 247 -2.05 4.50 -4.50
C THR A 247 -3.14 5.01 -5.46
N PRO A 248 -2.85 5.60 -6.63
CA PRO A 248 -3.89 5.96 -7.59
C PRO A 248 -4.72 4.76 -8.07
N LEU A 249 -4.08 3.60 -8.28
CA LEU A 249 -4.79 2.36 -8.63
C LEU A 249 -5.69 1.87 -7.49
N THR A 250 -5.22 1.99 -6.24
CA THR A 250 -6.05 1.68 -5.06
C THR A 250 -7.31 2.53 -5.02
N ILE A 251 -7.16 3.85 -5.24
CA ILE A 251 -8.27 4.80 -5.25
C ILE A 251 -9.24 4.48 -6.40
N LYS A 252 -8.75 4.21 -7.61
CA LYS A 252 -9.57 3.81 -8.78
C LYS A 252 -10.34 2.52 -8.49
N TRP A 253 -9.67 1.50 -7.96
CA TRP A 253 -10.26 0.23 -7.60
C TRP A 253 -11.35 0.36 -6.53
N MET A 254 -11.07 1.11 -5.46
CA MET A 254 -12.06 1.39 -4.42
C MET A 254 -13.26 2.17 -4.97
N ALA A 255 -13.02 3.22 -5.74
CA ALA A 255 -14.08 4.05 -6.34
C ALA A 255 -14.99 3.24 -7.27
N LYS A 256 -14.41 2.33 -8.08
CA LYS A 256 -15.17 1.42 -8.95
C LYS A 256 -16.09 0.49 -8.16
N ILE A 257 -15.63 -0.04 -7.02
CA ILE A 257 -16.45 -0.88 -6.13
C ILE A 257 -17.52 -0.06 -5.42
N GLN A 258 -17.18 1.13 -4.94
CA GLN A 258 -18.07 1.97 -4.14
C GLN A 258 -19.14 2.64 -5.00
N HIS A 259 -18.81 3.04 -6.24
CA HIS A 259 -19.66 3.80 -7.14
C HIS A 259 -19.67 3.21 -8.56
N PRO A 260 -20.13 1.95 -8.75
CA PRO A 260 -20.01 1.24 -10.02
C PRO A 260 -20.71 1.96 -11.19
N GLU A 261 -21.79 2.69 -10.93
CA GLU A 261 -22.49 3.46 -11.97
C GLU A 261 -21.72 4.72 -12.39
N LEU A 262 -21.09 5.43 -11.43
CA LEU A 262 -20.29 6.62 -11.70
C LEU A 262 -19.01 6.28 -12.50
N PHE A 263 -18.46 5.10 -12.26
CA PHE A 263 -17.26 4.59 -12.91
C PHE A 263 -17.55 3.43 -13.88
N ALA A 264 -18.76 3.42 -14.50
CA ALA A 264 -19.15 2.35 -15.42
C ALA A 264 -18.21 2.25 -16.65
N ASP A 265 -17.66 3.37 -17.08
CA ASP A 265 -16.70 3.49 -18.19
C ASP A 265 -15.26 3.11 -17.82
N MET A 266 -14.93 2.98 -16.53
CA MET A 266 -13.60 2.59 -16.06
C MET A 266 -13.44 1.08 -16.12
N ASP A 267 -12.41 0.62 -16.81
CA ASP A 267 -11.99 -0.79 -16.85
C ASP A 267 -10.68 -0.98 -16.09
N MET A 268 -10.75 -1.64 -14.95
CA MET A 268 -9.59 -1.79 -14.05
C MET A 268 -8.43 -2.59 -14.67
N GLU A 269 -8.69 -3.50 -15.61
CA GLU A 269 -7.60 -4.19 -16.32
C GLU A 269 -6.83 -3.20 -17.22
N THR A 270 -7.54 -2.35 -17.93
CA THR A 270 -6.95 -1.29 -18.77
C THR A 270 -6.18 -0.31 -17.90
N GLU A 271 -6.80 0.21 -16.84
CA GLU A 271 -6.15 1.15 -15.90
C GLU A 271 -4.84 0.58 -15.32
N LEU A 272 -4.86 -0.69 -14.94
CA LEU A 272 -3.70 -1.38 -14.39
C LEU A 272 -2.59 -1.52 -15.44
N ARG A 273 -2.91 -1.95 -16.66
CA ARG A 273 -1.94 -2.12 -17.75
C ARG A 273 -1.30 -0.81 -18.17
N ASP A 274 -2.12 0.23 -18.32
CA ASP A 274 -1.66 1.56 -18.71
C ASP A 274 -0.76 2.16 -17.62
N PHE A 275 -1.14 2.00 -16.35
CA PHE A 275 -0.32 2.43 -15.23
C PHE A 275 1.06 1.76 -15.21
N TYR A 276 1.10 0.43 -15.35
CA TYR A 276 2.38 -0.31 -15.33
C TYR A 276 3.26 0.04 -16.53
N GLN A 277 2.65 0.30 -17.69
CA GLN A 277 3.39 0.73 -18.87
C GLN A 277 3.97 2.14 -18.68
N GLU A 278 3.21 3.08 -18.12
CA GLU A 278 3.63 4.48 -17.93
C GLU A 278 4.62 4.62 -16.75
N MET A 279 4.31 4.01 -15.61
CA MET A 279 5.12 4.15 -14.41
C MET A 279 6.41 3.35 -14.45
N TYR A 280 6.36 2.15 -15.00
CA TYR A 280 7.46 1.19 -14.92
C TYR A 280 8.03 0.79 -16.28
N GLY A 281 7.39 1.16 -17.41
CA GLY A 281 7.74 0.66 -18.74
C GLY A 281 7.57 -0.86 -18.85
N PHE A 282 6.67 -1.45 -18.04
CA PHE A 282 6.49 -2.88 -17.91
C PHE A 282 5.13 -3.32 -18.44
N THR A 283 5.12 -4.34 -19.32
CA THR A 283 3.89 -4.90 -19.88
C THR A 283 3.42 -6.08 -19.04
N LEU A 284 2.25 -5.95 -18.40
CA LEU A 284 1.62 -7.03 -17.64
C LEU A 284 1.07 -8.12 -18.57
N THR A 285 1.25 -9.39 -18.19
CA THR A 285 0.53 -10.51 -18.80
C THR A 285 -0.89 -10.64 -18.24
N ASP A 286 -1.75 -11.42 -18.91
CA ASP A 286 -3.11 -11.65 -18.41
C ASP A 286 -3.10 -12.36 -17.05
N GLU A 287 -2.17 -13.28 -16.84
CA GLU A 287 -2.00 -13.97 -15.56
C GLU A 287 -1.61 -13.00 -14.44
N MET A 288 -0.74 -12.01 -14.71
CA MET A 288 -0.35 -11.00 -13.72
C MET A 288 -1.52 -10.07 -13.38
N VAL A 289 -2.34 -9.70 -14.35
CA VAL A 289 -3.55 -8.90 -14.11
C VAL A 289 -4.51 -9.65 -13.18
N VAL A 290 -4.78 -10.92 -13.46
CA VAL A 290 -5.61 -11.78 -12.60
C VAL A 290 -4.98 -11.95 -11.20
N GLU A 291 -3.67 -12.07 -11.12
CA GLU A 291 -2.95 -12.17 -9.83
C GLU A 291 -3.14 -10.91 -8.98
N ILE A 292 -3.11 -9.72 -9.59
CA ILE A 292 -3.26 -8.44 -8.88
C ILE A 292 -4.72 -8.17 -8.51
N LEU A 293 -5.63 -8.25 -9.48
CA LEU A 293 -7.04 -7.87 -9.28
C LEU A 293 -7.92 -8.98 -8.73
N GLY A 294 -7.42 -10.24 -8.69
CA GLY A 294 -8.21 -11.44 -8.43
C GLY A 294 -9.07 -11.84 -9.64
N ASP A 295 -9.81 -12.92 -9.49
CA ASP A 295 -10.85 -13.31 -10.46
C ASP A 295 -12.04 -12.34 -10.35
N THR A 296 -11.89 -11.12 -10.88
CA THR A 296 -12.95 -10.10 -10.90
C THR A 296 -14.01 -10.34 -11.97
N GLN A 297 -14.11 -11.58 -12.46
CA GLN A 297 -15.19 -11.99 -13.34
C GLN A 297 -16.39 -12.56 -12.52
N ASN A 298 -16.97 -11.72 -11.62
CA ASN A 298 -18.34 -11.93 -11.16
C ASN A 298 -19.00 -10.60 -10.83
#